data_54d8cd337abd337c74936e2d286f12ae
#
_entry.id   54d8cd337abd337c74936e2d286f12ae
#
_cell.length_a   1.000
_cell.length_b   1.000
_cell.length_c   1.000
_cell.angle_alpha   90.00
_cell.angle_beta   90.00
_cell.angle_gamma   90.00
#
_symmetry.space_group_name_H-M   'P 1'
#
loop_
_entity.id
_entity.type
_entity.pdbx_description
1 polymer ?
#
loop_
_entity_poly.entity_id
_entity_poly.type
_entity_poly.pdbx_seq_one_letter_code
_entity_poly.pdbx_strand_id
1 'polypeptide(L)' 'MNMIFSLFLLMNFFFMTSVITAFSSEDYYEGKEAEKLIKSGIIQETIEEGDHKHVVVEFDNDFFWCTIENNGKKTCVLY' A
#
# COMPACT_ATOMS: atom_id res chain seq x y z
N MET A 1 -17.80 -38.96 -13.36
CA MET A 1 -17.72 -37.67 -14.08
C MET A 1 -18.16 -36.49 -13.27
N ASN A 2 -19.24 -36.59 -12.54
CA ASN A 2 -19.71 -35.45 -11.73
C ASN A 2 -18.79 -35.09 -10.57
N MET A 3 -18.06 -36.04 -10.03
CA MET A 3 -17.12 -35.78 -8.92
C MET A 3 -15.92 -34.92 -9.35
N ILE A 4 -15.43 -35.13 -10.55
CA ILE A 4 -14.29 -34.37 -11.07
C ILE A 4 -14.67 -32.93 -11.34
N PHE A 5 -15.88 -32.69 -11.78
CA PHE A 5 -16.40 -31.34 -12.04
C PHE A 5 -16.55 -30.53 -10.77
N SER A 6 -17.00 -31.19 -9.70
CA SER A 6 -17.19 -30.55 -8.40
C SER A 6 -15.85 -30.15 -7.77
N LEU A 7 -14.82 -30.97 -7.91
CA LEU A 7 -13.48 -30.70 -7.42
C LEU A 7 -12.82 -29.53 -8.16
N PHE A 8 -13.09 -29.43 -9.44
CA PHE A 8 -12.54 -28.36 -10.27
C PHE A 8 -13.11 -27.01 -9.88
N LEU A 9 -14.39 -26.94 -9.57
CA LEU A 9 -15.05 -25.72 -9.13
C LEU A 9 -14.56 -25.26 -7.76
N LEU A 10 -14.31 -26.20 -6.85
CA LEU A 10 -13.79 -25.89 -5.52
C LEU A 10 -12.38 -25.34 -5.57
N MET A 11 -11.54 -25.85 -6.43
CA MET A 11 -10.17 -25.36 -6.60
C MET A 11 -10.12 -23.94 -7.14
N ASN A 12 -10.98 -23.60 -8.08
CA ASN A 12 -11.06 -22.25 -8.64
C ASN A 12 -11.47 -21.22 -7.60
N PHE A 13 -12.39 -21.58 -6.75
CA PHE A 13 -12.88 -20.70 -5.69
C PHE A 13 -11.77 -20.41 -4.66
N PHE A 14 -10.97 -21.39 -4.35
CA PHE A 14 -9.88 -21.25 -3.38
C PHE A 14 -8.77 -20.35 -3.91
N PHE A 15 -8.51 -20.40 -5.19
CA PHE A 15 -7.46 -19.60 -5.83
C PHE A 15 -7.78 -18.11 -5.83
N MET A 16 -9.03 -17.75 -6.04
CA MET A 16 -9.45 -16.33 -6.04
C MET A 16 -9.31 -15.68 -4.68
N THR A 17 -9.61 -16.40 -3.61
CA THR A 17 -9.53 -15.87 -2.26
C THR A 17 -8.09 -15.56 -1.85
N SER A 18 -7.14 -16.37 -2.29
CA SER A 18 -5.72 -16.17 -1.97
C SER A 18 -5.14 -14.92 -2.63
N VAL A 19 -5.55 -14.63 -3.85
CA VAL A 19 -5.05 -13.47 -4.60
C VAL A 19 -5.51 -12.15 -3.97
N ILE A 20 -6.76 -12.09 -3.51
CA ILE A 20 -7.30 -10.88 -2.89
C ILE A 20 -6.60 -10.56 -1.56
N THR A 21 -6.25 -11.57 -0.78
CA THR A 21 -5.60 -11.37 0.51
C THR A 21 -4.15 -10.89 0.38
N ALA A 22 -3.44 -11.31 -0.67
CA ALA A 22 -2.06 -10.90 -0.89
C ALA A 22 -1.93 -9.45 -1.37
N PHE A 23 -2.97 -8.87 -1.95
CA PHE A 23 -2.90 -7.54 -2.55
C PHE A 23 -3.04 -6.40 -1.56
N SER A 24 -3.59 -6.63 -0.38
CA SER A 24 -3.94 -5.56 0.56
C SER A 24 -2.87 -5.19 1.58
N SER A 25 -1.74 -5.90 1.67
CA SER A 25 -0.75 -5.69 2.72
C SER A 25 0.56 -5.03 2.28
N GLU A 26 0.83 -4.89 0.99
CA GLU A 26 2.13 -4.40 0.51
C GLU A 26 2.18 -2.91 0.17
N ASP A 27 1.03 -2.24 0.09
CA ASP A 27 0.96 -0.88 -0.44
C ASP A 27 0.72 0.21 0.60
N TYR A 28 0.77 -0.15 1.87
CA TYR A 28 0.46 0.78 2.95
C TYR A 28 1.52 0.73 4.04
N TYR A 29 2.05 1.90 4.37
CA TYR A 29 3.07 2.05 5.41
C TYR A 29 2.61 3.11 6.40
N GLU A 30 2.84 2.89 7.69
CA GLU A 30 2.53 3.89 8.70
C GLU A 30 3.59 3.91 9.80
N GLY A 31 3.62 4.98 10.57
CA GLY A 31 4.52 5.12 11.70
C GLY A 31 5.98 5.18 11.29
N LYS A 32 6.79 4.34 11.89
CA LYS A 32 8.24 4.31 11.67
C LYS A 32 8.61 3.93 10.24
N GLU A 33 7.82 3.07 9.61
CA GLU A 33 8.07 2.67 8.23
C GLU A 33 7.80 3.80 7.26
N ALA A 34 6.73 4.56 7.46
CA ALA A 34 6.46 5.74 6.67
C ALA A 34 7.53 6.81 6.86
N GLU A 35 7.97 7.02 8.09
CA GLU A 35 9.05 7.96 8.39
C GLU A 35 10.34 7.59 7.69
N LYS A 36 10.67 6.29 7.67
CA LYS A 36 11.86 5.79 7.00
C LYS A 36 11.79 6.02 5.48
N LEU A 37 10.63 5.82 4.88
CA LEU A 37 10.42 6.09 3.46
C LEU A 37 10.65 7.56 3.14
N ILE A 38 10.11 8.46 3.95
CA ILE A 38 10.24 9.90 3.75
C ILE A 38 11.70 10.34 3.90
N LYS A 39 12.41 9.77 4.87
CA LYS A 39 13.81 10.12 5.10
C LYS A 39 14.75 9.56 4.05
N SER A 40 14.50 8.34 3.61
CA SER A 40 15.40 7.65 2.67
C SER A 40 15.08 7.95 1.22
N GLY A 41 13.84 8.35 0.94
CA GLY A 41 13.40 8.65 -0.43
C GLY A 41 13.71 10.07 -0.85
N ILE A 42 13.40 10.36 -2.11
CA ILE A 42 13.55 11.68 -2.69
C ILE A 42 12.18 12.33 -2.77
N ILE A 43 12.01 13.48 -2.12
CA ILE A 43 10.75 14.21 -2.14
C ILE A 43 10.62 14.90 -3.49
N GLN A 44 9.60 14.51 -4.26
CA GLN A 44 9.33 15.08 -5.58
C GLN A 44 8.41 16.29 -5.50
N GLU A 45 7.44 16.26 -4.60
CA GLU A 45 6.45 17.31 -4.48
C GLU A 45 5.93 17.38 -3.05
N THR A 46 5.60 18.60 -2.61
CA THR A 46 5.03 18.84 -1.30
C THR A 46 3.76 19.66 -1.46
N ILE A 47 2.66 19.19 -0.87
CA ILE A 47 1.37 19.86 -0.92
C ILE A 47 0.90 20.08 0.51
N GLU A 48 0.63 21.32 0.88
CA GLU A 48 0.12 21.68 2.20
C GLU A 48 -1.38 21.93 2.13
N GLU A 49 -2.15 21.21 2.94
CA GLU A 49 -3.61 21.37 3.01
C GLU A 49 -4.05 21.45 4.46
N GLY A 50 -4.29 22.66 4.97
CA GLY A 50 -4.81 22.87 6.31
C GLY A 50 -3.93 22.21 7.38
N ASP A 51 -4.46 21.17 8.02
CA ASP A 51 -3.77 20.45 9.10
C ASP A 51 -2.89 19.33 8.59
N HIS A 52 -2.88 19.08 7.27
CA HIS A 52 -2.18 17.97 6.66
C HIS A 52 -1.15 18.44 5.67
N LYS A 53 -0.09 17.67 5.56
CA LYS A 53 0.93 17.89 4.54
C LYS A 53 1.09 16.60 3.76
N HIS A 54 1.01 16.69 2.44
CA HIS A 54 1.21 15.54 1.57
C HIS A 54 2.53 15.68 0.83
N VAL A 55 3.29 14.60 0.77
CA VAL A 55 4.54 14.57 0.02
C VAL A 55 4.55 13.37 -0.90
N VAL A 56 5.04 13.59 -2.11
CA VAL A 56 5.27 12.51 -3.07
C VAL A 56 6.75 12.14 -2.95
N VAL A 57 7.01 10.90 -2.61
CA VAL A 57 8.36 10.39 -2.35
C VAL A 57 8.68 9.31 -3.35
N GLU A 58 9.85 9.40 -3.96
CA GLU A 58 10.40 8.35 -4.82
C GLU A 58 11.39 7.53 -4.00
N PHE A 59 11.17 6.22 -3.95
CA PHE A 59 12.04 5.29 -3.25
C PHE A 59 12.06 3.97 -4.00
N ASP A 60 13.26 3.50 -4.33
CA ASP A 60 13.48 2.21 -5.00
C ASP A 60 12.63 2.05 -6.28
N ASN A 61 12.61 3.08 -7.11
CA ASN A 61 11.88 3.16 -8.38
C ASN A 61 10.36 3.17 -8.24
N ASP A 62 9.84 3.32 -7.04
CA ASP A 62 8.42 3.43 -6.79
C ASP A 62 8.09 4.81 -6.23
N PHE A 63 6.87 5.26 -6.48
CA PHE A 63 6.38 6.52 -5.94
C PHE A 63 5.38 6.26 -4.84
N PHE A 64 5.48 7.03 -3.77
CA PHE A 64 4.62 6.92 -2.60
C PHE A 64 3.96 8.25 -2.30
N TRP A 65 2.68 8.20 -2.00
CA TRP A 65 1.92 9.36 -1.52
C TRP A 65 1.91 9.29 0.00
N CYS A 66 2.61 10.21 0.63
CA CYS A 66 2.73 10.24 2.08
C CYS A 66 1.96 11.39 2.67
N THR A 67 1.26 11.15 3.77
CA THR A 67 0.51 12.15 4.50
C THR A 67 1.13 12.34 5.87
N ILE A 68 1.41 13.59 6.24
CA ILE A 68 1.93 13.96 7.54
C ILE A 68 0.87 14.80 8.23
N GLU A 69 0.33 14.26 9.33
CA GLU A 69 -0.69 14.95 10.09
C GLU A 69 -0.07 15.89 11.12
N ASN A 70 -0.90 16.81 11.63
CA ASN A 70 -0.46 17.81 12.59
C ASN A 70 0.07 17.21 13.90
N ASN A 71 -0.44 16.04 14.27
CA ASN A 71 0.01 15.32 15.46
C ASN A 71 1.30 14.52 15.25
N GLY A 72 1.89 14.58 14.06
CA GLY A 72 3.11 13.86 13.73
C GLY A 72 2.90 12.48 13.14
N LYS A 73 1.67 12.05 13.00
CA LYS A 73 1.37 10.75 12.40
C LYS A 73 1.69 10.78 10.91
N LYS A 74 2.41 9.77 10.44
CA LYS A 74 2.82 9.66 9.05
C LYS A 74 2.30 8.37 8.45
N THR A 75 1.74 8.47 7.25
CA THR A 75 1.27 7.32 6.50
C THR A 75 1.71 7.47 5.05
N CYS A 76 2.06 6.36 4.42
CA CYS A 76 2.44 6.35 3.01
C CYS A 76 1.71 5.24 2.29
N VAL A 77 1.23 5.53 1.08
CA VAL A 77 0.61 4.53 0.21
C VAL A 77 1.33 4.54 -1.13
N LEU A 78 1.38 3.38 -1.76
CA LEU A 78 1.97 3.28 -3.09
C LEU A 78 1.10 4.04 -4.09
N TYR A 79 1.77 4.86 -4.87
CA TYR A 79 1.08 5.74 -5.83
C TYR A 79 0.69 5.00 -7.11
#